data_9e0aa53c493762c2979016c3cb8e5917
#
_entry.id   9e0aa53c493762c2979016c3cb8e5917
#
_cell.length_a   1.000
_cell.length_b   1.000
_cell.length_c   1.000
_cell.angle_alpha   90.00
_cell.angle_beta   90.00
_cell.angle_gamma   90.00
#
_symmetry.space_group_name_H-M   'P 1'
#
loop_
_entity.id
_entity.type
_entity.pdbx_description
1 polymer ?
#
loop_
_entity_poly.entity_id
_entity_poly.type
_entity_poly.pdbx_seq_one_letter_code
_entity_poly.pdbx_strand_id
1 'polypeptide(L)'
;MGKILLKDIVSGGVVSDILVSGERIAMVRPAGHDICTGEDCEIVDCTGKTAMPGLVNMHTHAAMSMMRGIGEDIFFHEWIDRIWDVESKIDEEYVYHATKV
;
A
#
# COMPACT_ATOMS: atom_id res chain seq x y z
N MET A 1 22.52 4.96 5.06
CA MET A 1 21.12 4.83 4.59
C MET A 1 20.77 6.12 3.88
N GLY A 2 20.49 6.07 2.58
CA GLY A 2 20.25 7.25 1.77
C GLY A 2 19.01 8.03 2.22
N LYS A 3 19.02 9.32 1.97
CA LYS A 3 17.86 10.20 2.15
C LYS A 3 17.17 10.40 0.81
N ILE A 4 15.85 10.55 0.83
CA ILE A 4 15.04 10.88 -0.35
C ILE A 4 14.26 12.15 -0.04
N LEU A 5 14.39 13.14 -0.90
CA LEU A 5 13.58 14.36 -0.86
C LEU A 5 12.50 14.29 -1.93
N LEU A 6 11.24 14.19 -1.53
CA LEU A 6 10.09 14.34 -2.40
C LEU A 6 9.76 15.83 -2.49
N LYS A 7 10.06 16.44 -3.64
CA LYS A 7 9.98 17.88 -3.84
C LYS A 7 8.67 18.29 -4.51
N ASP A 8 8.09 19.40 -4.07
CA ASP A 8 6.89 20.01 -4.65
C ASP A 8 5.65 19.09 -4.67
N ILE A 9 5.47 18.26 -3.64
CA ILE A 9 4.35 17.36 -3.49
C ILE A 9 3.19 18.02 -2.72
N VAL A 10 1.94 17.80 -3.14
CA VAL A 10 0.78 18.27 -2.38
C VAL A 10 0.55 17.36 -1.17
N SER A 11 0.62 17.92 0.05
CA SER A 11 0.34 17.21 1.30
C SER A 11 -0.66 18.02 2.13
N GLY A 12 -1.81 17.42 2.43
CA GLY A 12 -2.86 18.14 3.18
C GLY A 12 -3.37 19.40 2.49
N GLY A 13 -3.33 19.46 1.15
CA GLY A 13 -3.74 20.64 0.37
C GLY A 13 -2.66 21.72 0.23
N VAL A 14 -1.46 21.52 0.76
CA VAL A 14 -0.34 22.47 0.67
C VAL A 14 0.79 21.84 -0.13
N VAL A 15 1.39 22.61 -1.05
CA VAL A 15 2.62 22.20 -1.75
C VAL A 15 3.76 22.17 -0.76
N SER A 16 4.36 21.02 -0.59
CA SER A 16 5.31 20.73 0.49
C SER A 16 6.50 19.93 -0.04
N ASP A 17 7.59 19.96 0.73
CA ASP A 17 8.73 19.09 0.56
C ASP A 17 8.76 18.07 1.70
N ILE A 18 8.92 16.78 1.36
CA ILE A 18 8.96 15.67 2.32
C ILE A 18 10.32 15.00 2.28
N LEU A 19 11.03 15.03 3.39
CA LEU A 19 12.30 14.32 3.56
C LEU A 19 12.05 12.95 4.20
N VAL A 20 12.47 11.91 3.52
CA VAL A 20 12.49 10.53 4.02
C VAL A 20 13.92 10.15 4.37
N SER A 21 14.13 9.57 5.53
CA SER A 21 15.42 9.04 6.00
C SER A 21 15.22 7.58 6.44
N GLY A 22 15.80 6.66 5.71
CA GLY A 22 15.54 5.24 5.90
C GLY A 22 14.06 4.93 5.69
N GLU A 23 13.40 4.37 6.69
CA GLU A 23 11.98 3.97 6.65
C GLU A 23 11.03 5.01 7.29
N ARG A 24 11.51 6.22 7.55
CA ARG A 24 10.72 7.23 8.27
C ARG A 24 10.67 8.56 7.53
N ILE A 25 9.53 9.23 7.64
CA ILE A 25 9.40 10.63 7.28
C ILE A 25 10.11 11.44 8.35
N ALA A 26 11.24 12.03 7.97
CA ALA A 26 12.05 12.83 8.87
C ALA A 26 11.54 14.27 9.00
N MET A 27 10.94 14.81 7.92
CA MET A 27 10.48 16.19 7.89
C MET A 27 9.41 16.39 6.80
N VAL A 28 8.44 17.26 7.10
CA VAL A 28 7.49 17.81 6.13
C VAL A 28 7.49 19.31 6.30
N ARG A 29 7.70 20.06 5.23
CA ARG A 29 7.70 21.55 5.23
C ARG A 29 7.02 22.09 3.99
N PRO A 30 6.49 23.30 4.01
CA PRO A 30 6.10 24.01 2.80
C PRO A 30 7.24 24.04 1.78
N ALA A 31 6.91 23.93 0.49
CA ALA A 31 7.90 23.91 -0.58
C ALA A 31 8.74 25.21 -0.62
N GLY A 32 9.95 25.12 -1.19
CA GLY A 32 10.84 26.26 -1.37
C GLY A 32 11.93 26.41 -0.32
N HIS A 33 12.09 25.42 0.56
CA HIS A 33 13.19 25.39 1.53
C HIS A 33 14.24 24.33 1.15
N ASP A 34 15.53 24.67 1.23
CA ASP A 34 16.59 23.68 1.09
C ASP A 34 16.66 22.81 2.36
N ILE A 35 16.00 21.66 2.31
CA ILE A 35 15.96 20.70 3.43
C ILE A 35 16.85 19.48 3.23
N CYS A 36 17.49 19.38 2.08
CA CYS A 36 18.42 18.29 1.79
C CYS A 36 19.71 18.87 1.22
N THR A 37 20.71 19.05 2.08
CA THR A 37 22.03 19.50 1.69
C THR A 37 23.02 18.34 1.86
N GLY A 38 23.61 17.85 0.77
CA GLY A 38 24.65 16.81 0.79
C GLY A 38 24.51 15.78 -0.34
N GLU A 39 25.59 15.09 -0.61
CA GLU A 39 25.71 14.11 -1.71
C GLU A 39 24.86 12.83 -1.52
N ASP A 40 24.38 12.56 -0.30
CA ASP A 40 23.61 11.36 0.06
C ASP A 40 22.08 11.55 -0.02
N CYS A 41 21.60 12.52 -0.78
CA CYS A 41 20.17 12.83 -0.89
C CYS A 41 19.67 12.73 -2.33
N GLU A 42 18.84 11.74 -2.59
CA GLU A 42 18.11 11.61 -3.85
C GLU A 42 16.96 12.62 -3.88
N ILE A 43 16.88 13.41 -4.93
CA ILE A 43 15.77 14.37 -5.10
C ILE A 43 14.82 13.83 -6.15
N VAL A 44 13.55 13.68 -5.77
CA VAL A 44 12.45 13.23 -6.64
C VAL A 44 11.48 14.38 -6.86
N ASP A 45 11.34 14.84 -8.11
CA ASP A 45 10.32 15.81 -8.48
C ASP A 45 8.93 15.17 -8.39
N CYS A 46 8.10 15.72 -7.53
CA CYS A 46 6.73 15.30 -7.29
C CYS A 46 5.69 16.36 -7.69
N THR A 47 6.06 17.28 -8.56
CA THR A 47 5.14 18.31 -9.09
C THR A 47 3.88 17.66 -9.66
N GLY A 48 2.72 18.13 -9.21
CA GLY A 48 1.41 17.61 -9.63
C GLY A 48 1.00 16.28 -8.96
N LYS A 49 1.82 15.72 -8.05
CA LYS A 49 1.46 14.54 -7.26
C LYS A 49 0.96 14.91 -5.88
N THR A 50 0.19 14.01 -5.28
CA THR A 50 -0.35 14.17 -3.93
C THR A 50 0.20 13.07 -3.02
N ALA A 51 0.69 13.45 -1.85
CA ALA A 51 1.02 12.53 -0.77
C ALA A 51 -0.23 12.25 0.07
N MET A 52 -0.48 10.98 0.33
CA MET A 52 -1.55 10.54 1.21
C MET A 52 -1.04 9.39 2.09
N PRO A 53 -1.61 9.19 3.28
CA PRO A 53 -1.32 8.00 4.08
C PRO A 53 -1.59 6.73 3.28
N GLY A 54 -0.79 5.69 3.52
CA GLY A 54 -1.02 4.36 2.95
C GLY A 54 -2.41 3.84 3.35
N LEU A 55 -3.02 3.07 2.47
CA LEU A 55 -4.31 2.45 2.75
C LEU A 55 -4.14 1.37 3.82
N VAL A 56 -5.07 1.36 4.79
CA VAL A 56 -5.16 0.33 5.82
C VAL A 56 -6.36 -0.55 5.51
N ASN A 57 -6.12 -1.82 5.20
CA ASN A 57 -7.17 -2.80 4.99
C ASN A 57 -7.29 -3.69 6.24
N MET A 58 -8.35 -3.49 7.01
CA MET A 58 -8.61 -4.25 8.23
C MET A 58 -9.53 -5.46 8.02
N HIS A 59 -10.10 -5.63 6.83
CA HIS A 59 -10.93 -6.77 6.47
C HIS A 59 -10.86 -7.01 4.96
N THR A 60 -10.46 -8.19 4.54
CA THR A 60 -10.36 -8.54 3.13
C THR A 60 -10.63 -10.02 2.90
N HIS A 61 -11.19 -10.32 1.74
CA HIS A 61 -11.34 -11.65 1.18
C HIS A 61 -10.50 -11.81 -0.11
N ALA A 62 -9.41 -11.09 -0.23
CA ALA A 62 -8.58 -11.07 -1.43
C ALA A 62 -8.09 -12.47 -1.85
N ALA A 63 -7.77 -13.34 -0.89
CA ALA A 63 -7.40 -14.73 -1.17
C ALA A 63 -8.52 -15.57 -1.81
N MET A 64 -9.79 -15.16 -1.67
CA MET A 64 -10.94 -15.83 -2.26
C MET A 64 -11.12 -15.55 -3.76
N SER A 65 -10.33 -14.68 -4.36
CA SER A 65 -10.43 -14.35 -5.79
C SER A 65 -10.32 -15.57 -6.70
N MET A 66 -9.52 -16.56 -6.31
CA MET A 66 -9.36 -17.83 -7.03
C MET A 66 -10.43 -18.89 -6.67
N MET A 67 -11.33 -18.59 -5.72
CA MET A 67 -12.43 -19.48 -5.31
C MET A 67 -13.74 -19.18 -6.06
N ARG A 68 -13.68 -18.41 -7.12
CA ARG A 68 -14.88 -18.12 -7.96
C ARG A 68 -15.48 -19.40 -8.49
N GLY A 69 -16.81 -19.50 -8.40
CA GLY A 69 -17.55 -20.71 -8.82
C GLY A 69 -17.60 -21.81 -7.76
N ILE A 70 -16.89 -21.66 -6.63
CA ILE A 70 -17.02 -22.59 -5.51
C ILE A 70 -18.26 -22.21 -4.71
N GLY A 71 -19.32 -23.00 -4.83
CA GLY A 71 -20.52 -22.79 -4.03
C GLY A 71 -21.58 -21.90 -4.65
N GLU A 72 -21.69 -21.89 -5.98
CA GLU A 72 -22.84 -21.33 -6.66
C GLU A 72 -24.08 -22.22 -6.44
N ASP A 73 -25.24 -21.58 -6.34
CA ASP A 73 -26.55 -22.23 -6.19
C ASP A 73 -26.71 -23.15 -4.95
N ILE A 74 -26.02 -22.85 -3.86
CA ILE A 74 -26.15 -23.57 -2.59
C ILE A 74 -26.52 -22.65 -1.42
N PHE A 75 -27.05 -23.22 -0.36
CA PHE A 75 -27.41 -22.46 0.85
C PHE A 75 -26.14 -21.95 1.57
N PHE A 76 -26.30 -20.84 2.31
CA PHE A 76 -25.21 -20.16 3.00
C PHE A 76 -24.36 -21.07 3.90
N HIS A 77 -24.99 -21.96 4.66
CA HIS A 77 -24.24 -22.89 5.54
C HIS A 77 -23.38 -23.88 4.75
N GLU A 78 -23.91 -24.44 3.69
CA GLU A 78 -23.16 -25.33 2.80
C GLU A 78 -22.04 -24.59 2.06
N TRP A 79 -22.30 -23.32 1.69
CA TRP A 79 -21.27 -22.46 1.11
C TRP A 79 -20.10 -22.21 2.08
N ILE A 80 -20.37 -21.88 3.35
CA ILE A 80 -19.34 -21.70 4.37
C ILE A 80 -18.50 -22.97 4.53
N ASP A 81 -19.13 -24.11 4.65
CA ASP A 81 -18.42 -25.39 4.83
C ASP A 81 -17.47 -25.67 3.66
N ARG A 82 -17.90 -25.40 2.43
CA ARG A 82 -17.05 -25.55 1.23
C ARG A 82 -15.88 -24.57 1.21
N ILE A 83 -16.12 -23.32 1.57
CA ILE A 83 -15.07 -22.30 1.62
C ILE A 83 -14.04 -22.67 2.68
N TRP A 84 -14.46 -23.04 3.88
CA TRP A 84 -13.55 -23.46 4.96
C TRP A 84 -12.75 -24.71 4.63
N ASP A 85 -13.35 -25.67 3.92
CA ASP A 85 -12.59 -26.84 3.46
C ASP A 85 -11.45 -26.44 2.51
N VAL A 86 -11.67 -25.50 1.62
CA VAL A 86 -10.62 -24.98 0.72
C VAL A 86 -9.62 -24.14 1.51
N GLU A 87 -10.09 -23.20 2.34
CA GLU A 87 -9.21 -22.30 3.12
C GLU A 87 -8.29 -23.07 4.07
N SER A 88 -8.73 -24.21 4.59
CA SER A 88 -7.90 -25.07 5.45
C SER A 88 -6.68 -25.68 4.76
N LYS A 89 -6.63 -25.64 3.43
CA LYS A 89 -5.61 -26.26 2.57
C LYS A 89 -4.73 -25.24 1.84
N ILE A 90 -5.04 -23.94 1.92
CA ILE A 90 -4.26 -22.91 1.25
C ILE A 90 -2.99 -22.57 2.05
N ASP A 91 -1.97 -22.15 1.33
CA ASP A 91 -0.69 -21.72 1.88
C ASP A 91 -0.38 -20.24 1.53
N GLU A 92 0.78 -19.77 1.96
CA GLU A 92 1.21 -18.39 1.70
C GLU A 92 1.35 -18.09 0.20
N GLU A 93 1.81 -19.06 -0.58
CA GLU A 93 1.97 -18.93 -2.03
C GLU A 93 0.62 -18.76 -2.71
N TYR A 94 -0.38 -19.55 -2.32
CA TYR A 94 -1.75 -19.39 -2.79
C TYR A 94 -2.29 -17.99 -2.48
N VAL A 95 -2.16 -17.52 -1.22
CA VAL A 95 -2.65 -16.19 -0.80
C VAL A 95 -1.98 -15.09 -1.60
N TYR A 96 -0.66 -15.19 -1.82
CA TYR A 96 0.10 -14.22 -2.60
C TYR A 96 -0.41 -14.12 -4.04
N HIS A 97 -0.61 -15.24 -4.72
CA HIS A 97 -1.07 -15.26 -6.11
C HIS A 97 -2.54 -14.85 -6.22
N ALA A 98 -3.40 -15.33 -5.35
CA ALA A 98 -4.82 -14.99 -5.33
C ALA A 98 -5.08 -13.49 -5.09
N THR A 99 -4.21 -12.84 -4.32
CA THR A 99 -4.33 -11.40 -4.04
C THR A 99 -3.90 -10.53 -5.23
N LYS A 100 -3.15 -11.09 -6.17
CA LYS A 100 -2.67 -10.37 -7.38
C LYS A 100 -3.64 -10.40 -8.56
N VAL A 101 -4.65 -11.21 -8.51
CA VAL A 101 -5.71 -11.35 -9.56
C VAL A 101 -6.82 -10.25 -9.44
#